data_2a63f40655209953cce99b8e9381a320
#
_entry.id   2a63f40655209953cce99b8e9381a320
#
_cell.length_a   1.000
_cell.length_b   1.000
_cell.length_c   1.000
_cell.angle_alpha   90.00
_cell.angle_beta   90.00
_cell.angle_gamma   90.00
#
_symmetry.space_group_name_H-M   'P 1'
#
loop_
_entity.id
_entity.type
_entity.pdbx_description
1 polymer ?
#
loop_
_entity_poly.entity_id
_entity_poly.type
_entity_poly.pdbx_seq_one_letter_code
_entity_poly.pdbx_strand_id
1 'polypeptide(L)'
;IRRQRQMCIRDSNERDPALTEIYIVEGDSAGGSAKQGRDSRYQAILPLWGKMLNVEKARADKVYGNDKLTPVITALGAGLGDEFDENKLRYHKVIIMADADVDGSHIRTLLLTFFFRFMRPLITNGNIYIAQPPLFKVSKGKKFRYAFDEAERDAYIAEFAQSDSNTKINVQRYKGLGEMSSEQLWETTMNPETRSMLQVSLEDAELADEIFTILMGDQVTPRKQFIETNARYVQNLDI
;
A
#
# COMPACT_ATOMS: atom_id res chain seq x y z
N ILE A 1 4.01 -24.26 -15.57
CA ILE A 1 3.66 -23.73 -14.23
C ILE A 1 4.61 -22.58 -13.82
N ARG A 2 5.93 -22.66 -13.99
CA ARG A 2 6.87 -21.56 -13.70
C ARG A 2 6.61 -20.29 -14.54
N ARG A 3 6.24 -20.42 -15.82
CA ARG A 3 5.92 -19.27 -16.70
C ARG A 3 4.62 -18.55 -16.32
N GLN A 4 3.61 -19.26 -15.80
CA GLN A 4 2.37 -18.64 -15.36
C GLN A 4 2.54 -17.80 -14.08
N ARG A 5 3.42 -18.20 -13.15
CA ARG A 5 3.71 -17.42 -11.93
C ARG A 5 4.50 -16.13 -12.19
N GLN A 6 5.31 -16.08 -13.25
CA GLN A 6 6.00 -14.85 -13.71
C GLN A 6 5.06 -13.86 -14.42
N MET A 7 3.85 -14.27 -14.80
CA MET A 7 2.88 -13.38 -15.48
C MET A 7 2.14 -12.42 -14.56
N CYS A 8 2.28 -12.51 -13.25
CA CYS A 8 1.58 -11.64 -12.31
C CYS A 8 2.18 -10.24 -12.26
N ILE A 9 3.50 -10.13 -12.29
CA ILE A 9 4.17 -8.83 -12.34
C ILE A 9 4.06 -8.21 -13.73
N ARG A 10 3.77 -6.91 -13.76
CA ARG A 10 3.91 -6.07 -14.94
C ARG A 10 5.12 -5.17 -14.75
N ASP A 11 6.25 -5.62 -15.29
CA ASP A 11 7.55 -4.98 -15.12
C ASP A 11 7.63 -3.60 -15.81
N SER A 12 8.57 -2.76 -15.37
CA SER A 12 8.93 -1.51 -16.02
C SER A 12 9.92 -1.75 -17.18
N ASN A 13 10.06 -0.76 -18.05
CA ASN A 13 11.01 -0.82 -19.16
C ASN A 13 12.42 -0.35 -18.74
N GLU A 14 12.51 0.53 -17.74
CA GLU A 14 13.76 1.03 -17.19
C GLU A 14 14.50 -0.09 -16.43
N ARG A 15 15.83 -0.10 -16.54
CA ARG A 15 16.70 -1.09 -15.92
C ARG A 15 17.50 -0.54 -14.75
N ASP A 16 17.63 0.78 -14.64
CA ASP A 16 18.26 1.40 -13.49
C ASP A 16 17.31 1.36 -12.29
N PRO A 17 17.62 0.58 -11.24
CA PRO A 17 16.78 0.48 -10.06
C PRO A 17 16.49 1.82 -9.38
N ALA A 18 17.43 2.77 -9.47
CA ALA A 18 17.27 4.11 -8.86
C ALA A 18 16.12 4.91 -9.48
N LEU A 19 15.79 4.61 -10.75
CA LEU A 19 14.75 5.29 -11.51
C LEU A 19 13.44 4.53 -11.53
N THR A 20 13.36 3.34 -10.91
CA THR A 20 12.20 2.45 -10.98
C THR A 20 11.49 2.33 -9.65
N GLU A 21 10.19 2.05 -9.75
CA GLU A 21 9.32 1.82 -8.61
C GLU A 21 8.35 0.67 -8.87
N ILE A 22 8.00 -0.07 -7.83
CA ILE A 22 7.04 -1.16 -7.90
C ILE A 22 5.87 -0.88 -6.96
N TYR A 23 4.66 -1.01 -7.48
CA TYR A 23 3.42 -0.99 -6.71
C TYR A 23 3.01 -2.41 -6.37
N ILE A 24 2.90 -2.70 -5.09
CA ILE A 24 2.31 -3.93 -4.57
C ILE A 24 0.85 -3.61 -4.31
N VAL A 25 -0.04 -4.15 -5.14
CA VAL A 25 -1.45 -3.74 -5.22
C VAL A 25 -2.36 -4.84 -4.71
N GLU A 26 -3.33 -4.48 -3.88
CA GLU A 26 -4.34 -5.41 -3.40
C GLU A 26 -5.36 -5.75 -4.50
N GLY A 27 -5.44 -7.06 -4.83
CA GLY A 27 -6.44 -7.62 -5.70
C GLY A 27 -6.26 -7.35 -7.20
N ASP A 28 -7.02 -8.08 -8.01
CA ASP A 28 -6.95 -8.03 -9.47
C ASP A 28 -7.62 -6.79 -10.05
N SER A 29 -8.68 -6.30 -9.44
CA SER A 29 -9.44 -5.15 -9.95
C SER A 29 -8.57 -3.89 -9.89
N ALA A 30 -8.02 -3.57 -8.72
CA ALA A 30 -7.11 -2.45 -8.55
C ALA A 30 -5.81 -2.65 -9.34
N GLY A 31 -5.28 -3.88 -9.37
CA GLY A 31 -4.13 -4.25 -10.19
C GLY A 31 -4.35 -4.01 -11.69
N GLY A 32 -5.57 -4.24 -12.19
CA GLY A 32 -5.98 -3.96 -13.56
C GLY A 32 -5.99 -2.48 -13.89
N SER A 33 -6.62 -1.66 -13.05
CA SER A 33 -6.65 -0.20 -13.19
C SER A 33 -5.24 0.40 -13.07
N ALA A 34 -4.44 -0.04 -12.10
CA ALA A 34 -3.06 0.40 -11.93
C ALA A 34 -2.18 0.05 -13.14
N LYS A 35 -2.34 -1.15 -13.71
CA LYS A 35 -1.62 -1.56 -14.92
C LYS A 35 -1.93 -0.67 -16.10
N GLN A 36 -3.19 -0.25 -16.27
CA GLN A 36 -3.59 0.62 -17.37
C GLN A 36 -3.15 2.07 -17.14
N GLY A 37 -3.22 2.55 -15.90
CA GLY A 37 -2.90 3.94 -15.55
C GLY A 37 -1.41 4.23 -15.39
N ARG A 38 -0.56 3.23 -15.13
CA ARG A 38 0.86 3.41 -14.85
C ARG A 38 1.66 4.01 -16.02
N ASP A 39 2.76 4.65 -15.68
CA ASP A 39 3.82 4.89 -16.64
C ASP A 39 4.74 3.66 -16.74
N SER A 40 4.59 2.87 -17.80
CA SER A 40 5.35 1.63 -17.98
C SER A 40 6.85 1.82 -18.16
N ARG A 41 7.32 3.05 -18.35
CA ARG A 41 8.76 3.32 -18.45
C ARG A 41 9.48 3.00 -17.16
N TYR A 42 8.91 3.35 -16.02
CA TYR A 42 9.57 3.21 -14.70
C TYR A 42 8.70 2.59 -13.59
N GLN A 43 7.39 2.39 -13.83
CA GLN A 43 6.49 1.80 -12.84
C GLN A 43 6.18 0.33 -13.15
N ALA A 44 6.39 -0.55 -12.17
CA ALA A 44 5.96 -1.94 -12.20
C ALA A 44 4.74 -2.15 -11.31
N ILE A 45 3.88 -3.12 -11.64
CA ILE A 45 2.69 -3.49 -10.87
C ILE A 45 2.77 -4.97 -10.50
N LEU A 46 2.64 -5.26 -9.21
CA LEU A 46 2.55 -6.60 -8.65
C LEU A 46 1.21 -6.74 -7.90
N PRO A 47 0.18 -7.33 -8.50
CA PRO A 47 -1.06 -7.60 -7.78
C PRO A 47 -0.86 -8.75 -6.78
N LEU A 48 -1.43 -8.60 -5.59
CA LEU A 48 -1.49 -9.63 -4.56
C LEU A 48 -2.90 -10.23 -4.50
N TRP A 49 -2.98 -11.55 -4.39
CA TRP A 49 -4.24 -12.27 -4.27
C TRP A 49 -4.52 -12.68 -2.82
N GLY A 50 -5.39 -11.95 -2.17
CA GLY A 50 -5.84 -12.21 -0.80
C GLY A 50 -4.75 -12.00 0.25
N LYS A 51 -5.07 -12.31 1.51
CA LYS A 51 -4.19 -12.08 2.67
C LYS A 51 -2.91 -12.90 2.57
N MET A 52 -1.80 -12.25 2.89
CA MET A 52 -0.48 -12.88 2.92
C MET A 52 -0.28 -13.72 4.18
N LEU A 53 0.78 -14.52 4.19
CA LEU A 53 1.23 -15.23 5.38
C LEU A 53 1.68 -14.23 6.45
N ASN A 54 1.19 -14.40 7.68
CA ASN A 54 1.75 -13.70 8.82
C ASN A 54 3.09 -14.34 9.19
N VAL A 55 4.18 -13.70 8.81
CA VAL A 55 5.54 -14.22 8.97
C VAL A 55 6.03 -14.20 10.41
N GLU A 56 5.39 -13.41 11.29
CA GLU A 56 5.69 -13.41 12.73
C GLU A 56 5.37 -14.75 13.39
N LYS A 57 4.31 -15.42 12.89
CA LYS A 57 3.86 -16.74 13.38
C LYS A 57 4.46 -17.91 12.60
N ALA A 58 5.08 -17.63 11.46
CA ALA A 58 5.54 -18.65 10.54
C ALA A 58 7.02 -18.99 10.76
N ARG A 59 7.36 -20.27 10.60
CA ARG A 59 8.76 -20.67 10.54
C ARG A 59 9.38 -20.19 9.23
N ALA A 60 10.68 -19.92 9.22
CA ALA A 60 11.40 -19.38 8.06
C ALA A 60 11.25 -20.25 6.81
N ASP A 61 11.24 -21.61 6.94
CA ASP A 61 11.03 -22.53 5.83
C ASP A 61 9.67 -22.31 5.12
N LYS A 62 8.63 -21.90 5.86
CA LYS A 62 7.32 -21.60 5.32
C LYS A 62 7.28 -20.27 4.58
N VAL A 63 8.11 -19.31 4.96
CA VAL A 63 8.23 -18.02 4.29
C VAL A 63 8.83 -18.18 2.90
N TYR A 64 9.95 -18.92 2.80
CA TYR A 64 10.64 -19.19 1.53
C TYR A 64 9.78 -19.96 0.52
N GLY A 65 8.92 -20.86 0.99
CA GLY A 65 8.03 -21.67 0.15
C GLY A 65 6.64 -21.10 -0.09
N ASN A 66 6.33 -19.90 0.43
CA ASN A 66 4.99 -19.34 0.37
C ASN A 66 4.63 -18.77 -0.99
N ASP A 67 3.57 -19.29 -1.60
CA ASP A 67 3.12 -18.91 -2.95
C ASP A 67 2.74 -17.42 -3.09
N LYS A 68 2.37 -16.75 -2.00
CA LYS A 68 2.00 -15.33 -2.00
C LYS A 68 3.18 -14.40 -1.75
N LEU A 69 4.20 -14.86 -1.00
CA LEU A 69 5.43 -14.10 -0.75
C LEU A 69 6.46 -14.27 -1.87
N THR A 70 6.52 -15.44 -2.49
CA THR A 70 7.44 -15.73 -3.60
C THR A 70 7.37 -14.70 -4.74
N PRO A 71 6.20 -14.22 -5.19
CA PRO A 71 6.15 -13.15 -6.20
C PRO A 71 6.81 -11.85 -5.76
N VAL A 72 6.64 -11.43 -4.49
CA VAL A 72 7.27 -10.22 -3.93
C VAL A 72 8.79 -10.40 -3.89
N ILE A 73 9.26 -11.52 -3.34
CA ILE A 73 10.69 -11.85 -3.24
C ILE A 73 11.35 -11.86 -4.63
N THR A 74 10.70 -12.53 -5.59
CA THR A 74 11.21 -12.65 -6.96
C THR A 74 11.20 -11.31 -7.69
N ALA A 75 10.16 -10.49 -7.48
CA ALA A 75 10.06 -9.18 -8.11
C ALA A 75 11.17 -8.24 -7.62
N LEU A 76 11.42 -8.21 -6.31
CA LEU A 76 12.47 -7.36 -5.73
C LEU A 76 13.88 -7.87 -6.06
N GLY A 77 14.09 -9.17 -6.16
CA GLY A 77 15.35 -9.77 -6.61
C GLY A 77 16.50 -9.73 -5.61
N ALA A 78 16.31 -9.13 -4.44
CA ALA A 78 17.38 -8.85 -3.47
C ALA A 78 17.67 -9.98 -2.46
N GLY A 79 16.94 -11.10 -2.52
CA GLY A 79 17.06 -12.17 -1.51
C GLY A 79 16.29 -11.90 -0.22
N LEU A 80 16.49 -12.70 0.82
CA LEU A 80 15.81 -12.62 2.11
C LEU A 80 16.78 -12.82 3.28
N GLY A 81 16.51 -12.17 4.42
CA GLY A 81 17.25 -12.37 5.67
C GLY A 81 18.74 -12.16 5.48
N ASP A 82 19.56 -13.16 5.84
CA ASP A 82 21.02 -13.10 5.72
C ASP A 82 21.51 -13.09 4.26
N GLU A 83 20.68 -13.54 3.29
CA GLU A 83 20.99 -13.52 1.87
C GLU A 83 20.57 -12.22 1.17
N PHE A 84 20.03 -11.27 1.92
CA PHE A 84 19.60 -9.98 1.36
C PHE A 84 20.79 -9.17 0.85
N ASP A 85 20.76 -8.83 -0.44
CA ASP A 85 21.78 -8.03 -1.12
C ASP A 85 21.12 -6.82 -1.81
N GLU A 86 21.32 -5.63 -1.26
CA GLU A 86 20.76 -4.39 -1.77
C GLU A 86 21.19 -4.08 -3.22
N ASN A 87 22.39 -4.51 -3.62
CA ASN A 87 22.89 -4.29 -4.98
C ASN A 87 22.12 -5.09 -6.05
N LYS A 88 21.33 -6.09 -5.63
CA LYS A 88 20.45 -6.87 -6.51
C LYS A 88 19.02 -6.34 -6.53
N LEU A 89 18.73 -5.29 -5.76
CA LEU A 89 17.39 -4.70 -5.71
C LEU A 89 17.02 -4.13 -7.09
N ARG A 90 15.85 -4.53 -7.59
CA ARG A 90 15.35 -4.13 -8.91
C ARG A 90 14.54 -2.84 -8.93
N TYR A 91 14.04 -2.40 -7.77
CA TYR A 91 13.22 -1.20 -7.61
C TYR A 91 13.60 -0.48 -6.33
N HIS A 92 14.03 0.78 -6.44
CA HIS A 92 14.40 1.58 -5.27
C HIS A 92 13.21 2.14 -4.50
N LYS A 93 12.00 2.12 -5.10
CA LYS A 93 10.77 2.44 -4.38
C LYS A 93 9.82 1.26 -4.44
N VAL A 94 9.42 0.79 -3.26
CA VAL A 94 8.43 -0.27 -3.08
C VAL A 94 7.21 0.35 -2.43
N ILE A 95 6.13 0.47 -3.20
CA ILE A 95 4.93 1.22 -2.80
C ILE A 95 3.81 0.23 -2.51
N ILE A 96 3.37 0.20 -1.27
CA ILE A 96 2.20 -0.59 -0.86
C ILE A 96 0.94 0.20 -1.19
N MET A 97 0.07 -0.36 -2.02
CA MET A 97 -1.18 0.25 -2.44
C MET A 97 -2.35 -0.70 -2.14
N ALA A 98 -3.01 -0.48 -1.02
CA ALA A 98 -4.12 -1.28 -0.51
C ALA A 98 -5.35 -0.41 -0.28
N ASP A 99 -6.52 -1.03 -0.27
CA ASP A 99 -7.80 -0.37 -0.03
C ASP A 99 -7.83 0.35 1.34
N ALA A 100 -8.67 1.38 1.45
CA ALA A 100 -8.81 2.16 2.68
C ALA A 100 -9.81 1.53 3.66
N ASP A 101 -9.83 0.20 3.75
CA ASP A 101 -10.68 -0.57 4.65
C ASP A 101 -9.86 -1.42 5.64
N VAL A 102 -10.56 -2.21 6.46
CA VAL A 102 -9.92 -3.06 7.48
C VAL A 102 -9.07 -4.18 6.87
N ASP A 103 -9.45 -4.71 5.71
CA ASP A 103 -8.71 -5.76 5.02
C ASP A 103 -7.44 -5.21 4.39
N GLY A 104 -7.51 -4.05 3.73
CA GLY A 104 -6.34 -3.36 3.19
C GLY A 104 -5.37 -2.91 4.28
N SER A 105 -5.87 -2.46 5.43
CA SER A 105 -5.04 -2.15 6.61
C SER A 105 -4.31 -3.39 7.12
N HIS A 106 -4.99 -4.55 7.14
CA HIS A 106 -4.37 -5.82 7.53
C HIS A 106 -3.31 -6.26 6.52
N ILE A 107 -3.56 -6.14 5.21
CA ILE A 107 -2.58 -6.48 4.17
C ILE A 107 -1.34 -5.59 4.29
N ARG A 108 -1.50 -4.28 4.52
CA ARG A 108 -0.37 -3.37 4.81
C ARG A 108 0.45 -3.85 5.99
N THR A 109 -0.21 -4.20 7.09
CA THR A 109 0.47 -4.67 8.31
C THR A 109 1.23 -5.97 8.06
N LEU A 110 0.67 -6.93 7.30
CA LEU A 110 1.34 -8.17 6.94
C LEU A 110 2.58 -7.93 6.06
N LEU A 111 2.49 -7.02 5.09
CA LEU A 111 3.63 -6.61 4.25
C LEU A 111 4.71 -5.92 5.07
N LEU A 112 4.35 -4.99 5.95
CA LEU A 112 5.31 -4.32 6.83
C LEU A 112 5.99 -5.31 7.78
N THR A 113 5.27 -6.28 8.33
CA THR A 113 5.85 -7.37 9.14
C THR A 113 6.85 -8.17 8.33
N PHE A 114 6.51 -8.52 7.09
CA PHE A 114 7.40 -9.23 6.19
C PHE A 114 8.68 -8.43 5.88
N PHE A 115 8.56 -7.17 5.51
CA PHE A 115 9.73 -6.32 5.24
C PHE A 115 10.58 -6.10 6.48
N PHE A 116 9.96 -5.88 7.64
CA PHE A 116 10.67 -5.70 8.90
C PHE A 116 11.48 -6.94 9.31
N ARG A 117 10.91 -8.15 9.16
CA ARG A 117 11.55 -9.40 9.57
C ARG A 117 12.57 -9.95 8.57
N PHE A 118 12.35 -9.77 7.28
CA PHE A 118 13.12 -10.45 6.23
C PHE A 118 13.86 -9.53 5.25
N MET A 119 13.50 -8.25 5.19
CA MET A 119 14.11 -7.26 4.30
C MET A 119 14.26 -5.90 5.00
N ARG A 120 14.70 -5.92 6.26
CA ARG A 120 14.81 -4.72 7.10
C ARG A 120 15.61 -3.58 6.47
N PRO A 121 16.69 -3.82 5.71
CA PRO A 121 17.40 -2.73 5.02
C PRO A 121 16.50 -1.88 4.11
N LEU A 122 15.44 -2.44 3.51
CA LEU A 122 14.49 -1.65 2.70
C LEU A 122 13.76 -0.58 3.51
N ILE A 123 13.50 -0.84 4.79
CA ILE A 123 12.86 0.16 5.67
C ILE A 123 13.89 1.18 6.13
N THR A 124 15.07 0.74 6.60
CA THR A 124 16.12 1.64 7.08
C THR A 124 16.66 2.56 6.00
N ASN A 125 16.71 2.10 4.77
CA ASN A 125 17.16 2.89 3.61
C ASN A 125 16.02 3.74 2.99
N GLY A 126 14.79 3.66 3.55
CA GLY A 126 13.65 4.46 3.10
C GLY A 126 13.09 4.05 1.74
N ASN A 127 13.21 2.77 1.37
CA ASN A 127 12.69 2.26 0.09
C ASN A 127 11.19 1.92 0.15
N ILE A 128 10.60 1.78 1.35
CA ILE A 128 9.20 1.38 1.53
C ILE A 128 8.29 2.60 1.66
N TYR A 129 7.23 2.60 0.87
CA TYR A 129 6.21 3.66 0.87
C TYR A 129 4.81 3.06 0.97
N ILE A 130 3.87 3.85 1.52
CA ILE A 130 2.45 3.56 1.53
C ILE A 130 1.76 4.61 0.66
N ALA A 131 1.09 4.18 -0.40
CA ALA A 131 0.27 5.05 -1.23
C ALA A 131 -0.93 5.57 -0.44
N GLN A 132 -1.27 6.83 -0.65
CA GLN A 132 -2.42 7.48 -0.03
C GLN A 132 -3.41 7.93 -1.12
N PRO A 133 -4.31 7.04 -1.57
CA PRO A 133 -5.37 7.42 -2.48
C PRO A 133 -6.39 8.32 -1.77
N PRO A 134 -7.11 9.20 -2.51
CA PRO A 134 -8.17 10.00 -1.93
C PRO A 134 -9.37 9.12 -1.54
N LEU A 135 -10.06 9.52 -0.46
CA LEU A 135 -11.26 8.84 0.03
C LEU A 135 -12.54 9.36 -0.64
N PHE A 136 -12.51 10.61 -1.12
CA PHE A 136 -13.70 11.24 -1.70
C PHE A 136 -13.38 11.97 -3.00
N LYS A 137 -14.40 12.04 -3.86
CA LYS A 137 -14.47 12.98 -4.99
C LYS A 137 -15.69 13.87 -4.80
N VAL A 138 -15.46 15.17 -4.65
CA VAL A 138 -16.51 16.20 -4.57
C VAL A 138 -16.62 16.86 -5.94
N SER A 139 -17.81 16.91 -6.52
CA SER A 139 -18.01 17.47 -7.86
C SER A 139 -19.25 18.36 -7.94
N LYS A 140 -19.16 19.40 -8.78
CA LYS A 140 -20.25 20.31 -9.11
C LYS A 140 -20.20 20.67 -10.59
N GLY A 141 -21.12 20.10 -11.38
CA GLY A 141 -21.08 20.19 -12.84
C GLY A 141 -19.81 19.56 -13.42
N LYS A 142 -18.98 20.37 -14.09
CA LYS A 142 -17.69 19.90 -14.66
C LYS A 142 -16.50 20.04 -13.72
N LYS A 143 -16.65 20.76 -12.62
CA LYS A 143 -15.58 20.96 -11.62
C LYS A 143 -15.59 19.83 -10.63
N PHE A 144 -14.42 19.36 -10.24
CA PHE A 144 -14.27 18.37 -9.18
C PHE A 144 -12.99 18.61 -8.37
N ARG A 145 -12.98 18.05 -7.15
CA ARG A 145 -11.83 18.00 -6.24
C ARG A 145 -11.77 16.61 -5.62
N TYR A 146 -10.54 16.12 -5.37
CA TYR A 146 -10.32 14.93 -4.57
C TYR A 146 -10.01 15.34 -3.13
N ALA A 147 -10.59 14.64 -2.16
CA ALA A 147 -10.35 14.85 -0.73
C ALA A 147 -9.82 13.58 -0.08
N PHE A 148 -8.82 13.75 0.78
CA PHE A 148 -8.13 12.64 1.43
C PHE A 148 -8.72 12.31 2.80
N ASP A 149 -9.49 13.24 3.37
CA ASP A 149 -10.20 13.06 4.62
C ASP A 149 -11.58 13.76 4.61
N GLU A 150 -12.32 13.65 5.72
CA GLU A 150 -13.63 14.23 5.85
C GLU A 150 -13.59 15.77 5.98
N ALA A 151 -12.54 16.32 6.58
CA ALA A 151 -12.39 17.76 6.76
C ALA A 151 -12.17 18.44 5.39
N GLU A 152 -11.32 17.88 4.53
CA GLU A 152 -11.14 18.37 3.16
C GLU A 152 -12.43 18.23 2.33
N ARG A 153 -13.13 17.09 2.47
CA ARG A 153 -14.43 16.88 1.81
C ARG A 153 -15.41 18.00 2.16
N ASP A 154 -15.55 18.29 3.45
CA ASP A 154 -16.52 19.29 3.94
C ASP A 154 -16.12 20.71 3.54
N ALA A 155 -14.82 21.01 3.53
CA ALA A 155 -14.28 22.26 3.02
C ALA A 155 -14.61 22.46 1.53
N TYR A 156 -14.42 21.42 0.69
CA TYR A 156 -14.76 21.50 -0.73
C TYR A 156 -16.26 21.58 -0.99
N ILE A 157 -17.09 20.94 -0.17
CA ILE A 157 -18.55 21.11 -0.24
C ILE A 157 -18.92 22.57 0.04
N ALA A 158 -18.33 23.17 1.08
CA ALA A 158 -18.58 24.57 1.43
C ALA A 158 -18.11 25.54 0.34
N GLU A 159 -16.92 25.32 -0.24
CA GLU A 159 -16.40 26.10 -1.38
C GLU A 159 -17.37 26.04 -2.58
N PHE A 160 -17.79 24.83 -2.95
CA PHE A 160 -18.69 24.64 -4.09
C PHE A 160 -20.10 25.18 -3.83
N ALA A 161 -20.58 25.21 -2.58
CA ALA A 161 -21.87 25.78 -2.22
C ALA A 161 -21.94 27.30 -2.49
N GLN A 162 -20.80 28.00 -2.33
CA GLN A 162 -20.72 29.44 -2.55
C GLN A 162 -20.67 29.84 -4.03
N SER A 163 -20.29 28.93 -4.93
CA SER A 163 -19.95 29.29 -6.32
C SER A 163 -21.13 29.37 -7.30
N ASP A 164 -22.28 28.74 -7.02
CA ASP A 164 -23.49 28.75 -7.85
C ASP A 164 -24.64 28.03 -7.13
N SER A 165 -25.84 28.62 -7.02
CA SER A 165 -26.94 28.04 -6.26
C SER A 165 -27.71 26.90 -6.98
N ASN A 166 -27.60 26.78 -8.32
CA ASN A 166 -28.49 25.92 -9.09
C ASN A 166 -27.94 24.54 -9.43
N THR A 167 -26.63 24.30 -9.27
CA THR A 167 -26.03 23.00 -9.62
C THR A 167 -25.84 22.15 -8.37
N LYS A 168 -26.35 20.91 -8.40
CA LYS A 168 -26.21 19.94 -7.29
C LYS A 168 -24.76 19.56 -7.08
N ILE A 169 -24.32 19.55 -5.82
CA ILE A 169 -23.03 18.99 -5.41
C ILE A 169 -23.19 17.50 -5.27
N ASN A 170 -22.28 16.73 -5.89
CA ASN A 170 -22.22 15.31 -5.77
C ASN A 170 -20.94 14.90 -5.04
N VAL A 171 -21.07 14.01 -4.05
CA VAL A 171 -19.95 13.46 -3.26
C VAL A 171 -19.93 11.95 -3.50
N GLN A 172 -18.83 11.47 -4.05
CA GLN A 172 -18.55 10.05 -4.21
C GLN A 172 -17.51 9.65 -3.17
N ARG A 173 -17.81 8.64 -2.35
CA ARG A 173 -16.83 7.98 -1.47
C ARG A 173 -16.26 6.78 -2.20
N TYR A 174 -14.93 6.65 -2.21
CA TYR A 174 -14.25 5.46 -2.69
C TYR A 174 -14.05 4.50 -1.52
N LYS A 175 -14.59 3.28 -1.66
CA LYS A 175 -14.42 2.20 -0.68
C LYS A 175 -13.17 1.37 -0.96
N GLY A 176 -12.77 1.31 -2.22
CA GLY A 176 -11.57 0.62 -2.65
C GLY A 176 -11.01 1.16 -3.97
N LEU A 177 -9.76 0.84 -4.22
CA LEU A 177 -9.00 1.25 -5.42
C LEU A 177 -9.64 0.74 -6.72
N GLY A 178 -10.35 -0.39 -6.66
CA GLY A 178 -11.07 -0.95 -7.79
C GLY A 178 -12.25 -0.11 -8.29
N GLU A 179 -12.70 0.87 -7.51
CA GLU A 179 -13.75 1.83 -7.91
C GLU A 179 -13.19 3.01 -8.71
N MET A 180 -11.86 3.18 -8.76
CA MET A 180 -11.20 4.22 -9.52
C MET A 180 -10.92 3.76 -10.96
N SER A 181 -11.17 4.65 -11.93
CA SER A 181 -10.67 4.45 -13.29
C SER A 181 -9.13 4.53 -13.31
N SER A 182 -8.51 4.00 -14.36
CA SER A 182 -7.06 4.08 -14.54
C SER A 182 -6.53 5.52 -14.56
N GLU A 183 -7.28 6.45 -15.14
CA GLU A 183 -6.95 7.88 -15.16
C GLU A 183 -7.03 8.49 -13.77
N GLN A 184 -8.09 8.20 -13.02
CA GLN A 184 -8.24 8.67 -11.63
C GLN A 184 -7.12 8.16 -10.74
N LEU A 185 -6.78 6.88 -10.86
CA LEU A 185 -5.70 6.27 -10.08
C LEU A 185 -4.33 6.86 -10.44
N TRP A 186 -4.10 7.15 -11.73
CA TRP A 186 -2.91 7.87 -12.17
C TRP A 186 -2.84 9.26 -11.55
N GLU A 187 -3.84 10.09 -11.77
CA GLU A 187 -3.86 11.49 -11.35
C GLU A 187 -3.70 11.68 -9.83
N THR A 188 -4.25 10.76 -9.04
CA THR A 188 -4.32 10.92 -7.57
C THR A 188 -3.25 10.16 -6.80
N THR A 189 -2.79 9.01 -7.35
CA THR A 189 -2.04 8.04 -6.55
C THR A 189 -0.74 7.58 -7.19
N MET A 190 -0.61 7.63 -8.52
CA MET A 190 0.54 7.07 -9.21
C MET A 190 1.43 8.12 -9.89
N ASN A 191 0.89 9.27 -10.28
CA ASN A 191 1.67 10.34 -10.91
C ASN A 191 2.63 10.97 -9.88
N PRO A 192 3.95 10.94 -10.12
CA PRO A 192 4.95 11.49 -9.19
C PRO A 192 4.74 12.97 -8.83
N GLU A 193 4.10 13.74 -9.72
CA GLU A 193 3.88 15.19 -9.52
C GLU A 193 2.71 15.51 -8.58
N THR A 194 1.73 14.60 -8.48
CA THR A 194 0.45 14.89 -7.79
C THR A 194 0.12 13.92 -6.66
N ARG A 195 0.75 12.74 -6.62
CA ARG A 195 0.49 11.69 -5.64
C ARG A 195 0.95 12.07 -4.23
N SER A 196 0.23 11.57 -3.23
CA SER A 196 0.66 11.55 -1.84
C SER A 196 1.13 10.15 -1.44
N MET A 197 2.28 10.07 -0.76
CA MET A 197 2.82 8.82 -0.23
C MET A 197 3.42 9.05 1.14
N LEU A 198 3.24 8.09 2.03
CA LEU A 198 3.92 8.05 3.32
C LEU A 198 5.16 7.16 3.20
N GLN A 199 6.35 7.72 3.43
CA GLN A 199 7.57 6.93 3.55
C GLN A 199 7.59 6.22 4.89
N VAL A 200 7.86 4.92 4.89
CA VAL A 200 7.99 4.15 6.12
C VAL A 200 9.40 4.34 6.66
N SER A 201 9.50 4.86 7.88
CA SER A 201 10.75 5.03 8.61
C SER A 201 10.81 4.12 9.83
N LEU A 202 12.01 3.83 10.28
CA LEU A 202 12.28 3.07 11.50
C LEU A 202 13.05 3.96 12.47
N GLU A 203 12.33 4.64 13.34
CA GLU A 203 12.91 5.56 14.34
C GLU A 203 13.48 4.79 15.53
N ASP A 204 12.74 3.78 16.00
CA ASP A 204 13.12 2.91 17.13
C ASP A 204 12.91 1.44 16.73
N ALA A 205 14.02 0.73 16.56
CA ALA A 205 14.01 -0.65 16.13
C ALA A 205 13.57 -1.63 17.22
N GLU A 206 13.86 -1.33 18.47
CA GLU A 206 13.50 -2.18 19.61
C GLU A 206 12.00 -2.07 19.88
N LEU A 207 11.48 -0.85 19.89
CA LEU A 207 10.05 -0.60 20.04
C LEU A 207 9.24 -1.22 18.87
N ALA A 208 9.74 -1.10 17.65
CA ALA A 208 9.08 -1.72 16.48
C ALA A 208 9.06 -3.25 16.60
N ASP A 209 10.15 -3.87 17.04
CA ASP A 209 10.23 -5.31 17.29
C ASP A 209 9.20 -5.77 18.32
N GLU A 210 9.10 -5.05 19.43
CA GLU A 210 8.12 -5.31 20.50
C GLU A 210 6.68 -5.19 19.95
N ILE A 211 6.36 -4.13 19.22
CA ILE A 211 5.03 -3.90 18.66
C ILE A 211 4.65 -5.00 17.66
N PHE A 212 5.55 -5.39 16.74
CA PHE A 212 5.28 -6.48 15.81
C PHE A 212 5.08 -7.81 16.56
N THR A 213 5.89 -8.10 17.57
CA THR A 213 5.77 -9.30 18.40
C THR A 213 4.42 -9.33 19.14
N ILE A 214 3.99 -8.21 19.74
CA ILE A 214 2.71 -8.11 20.43
C ILE A 214 1.52 -8.25 19.47
N LEU A 215 1.51 -7.48 18.40
CA LEU A 215 0.34 -7.38 17.51
C LEU A 215 0.23 -8.57 16.55
N MET A 216 1.35 -9.06 16.04
CA MET A 216 1.38 -10.08 15.00
C MET A 216 1.81 -11.46 15.51
N GLY A 217 2.36 -11.56 16.73
CA GLY A 217 2.80 -12.82 17.35
C GLY A 217 1.67 -13.72 17.83
N ASP A 218 2.02 -14.85 18.44
CA ASP A 218 1.07 -15.89 18.88
C ASP A 218 0.38 -15.57 20.21
N GLN A 219 1.00 -14.72 21.03
CA GLN A 219 0.50 -14.42 22.37
C GLN A 219 -0.75 -13.55 22.32
N VAL A 220 -1.88 -14.08 22.81
CA VAL A 220 -3.17 -13.37 22.79
C VAL A 220 -3.24 -12.32 23.90
N THR A 221 -2.74 -12.63 25.11
CA THR A 221 -2.88 -11.76 26.29
C THR A 221 -2.20 -10.40 26.11
N PRO A 222 -0.91 -10.30 25.68
CA PRO A 222 -0.28 -9.02 25.44
C PRO A 222 -0.99 -8.19 24.37
N ARG A 223 -1.46 -8.84 23.29
CA ARG A 223 -2.22 -8.18 22.22
C ARG A 223 -3.52 -7.60 22.74
N LYS A 224 -4.29 -8.37 23.52
CA LYS A 224 -5.54 -7.91 24.12
C LYS A 224 -5.30 -6.69 25.02
N GLN A 225 -4.29 -6.75 25.90
CA GLN A 225 -3.92 -5.64 26.76
C GLN A 225 -3.52 -4.39 25.96
N PHE A 226 -2.72 -4.56 24.91
CA PHE A 226 -2.33 -3.46 24.02
C PHE A 226 -3.56 -2.79 23.39
N ILE A 227 -4.49 -3.58 22.85
CA ILE A 227 -5.73 -3.07 22.23
C ILE A 227 -6.59 -2.34 23.26
N GLU A 228 -6.82 -2.92 24.45
CA GLU A 228 -7.61 -2.30 25.51
C GLU A 228 -7.00 -0.97 25.99
N THR A 229 -5.69 -0.92 26.16
CA THR A 229 -4.98 0.28 26.60
C THR A 229 -5.04 1.40 25.56
N ASN A 230 -4.96 1.05 24.27
CA ASN A 230 -4.89 2.02 23.16
C ASN A 230 -6.24 2.30 22.49
N ALA A 231 -7.31 1.60 22.88
CA ALA A 231 -8.64 1.75 22.26
C ALA A 231 -9.16 3.18 22.24
N ARG A 232 -8.84 3.98 23.25
CA ARG A 232 -9.22 5.41 23.35
C ARG A 232 -8.60 6.32 22.29
N TYR A 233 -7.53 5.88 21.63
CA TYR A 233 -6.84 6.65 20.59
C TYR A 233 -7.31 6.32 19.19
N VAL A 234 -8.19 5.33 19.04
CA VAL A 234 -8.75 4.95 17.74
C VAL A 234 -9.73 6.04 17.29
N GLN A 235 -9.44 6.67 16.15
CA GLN A 235 -10.25 7.78 15.62
C GLN A 235 -11.21 7.35 14.52
N ASN A 236 -10.88 6.30 13.75
CA ASN A 236 -11.68 5.82 12.62
C ASN A 236 -12.01 4.36 12.83
N LEU A 237 -13.16 4.08 13.40
CA LEU A 237 -13.76 2.75 13.40
C LEU A 237 -14.63 2.64 12.14
N ASP A 238 -14.31 1.71 11.27
CA ASP A 238 -15.16 1.32 10.16
C ASP A 238 -16.29 0.45 10.73
N ILE A 239 -17.42 1.10 11.10
CA ILE A 239 -18.60 0.48 11.71
C ILE A 239 -19.69 0.40 10.65
#